data_4fbb2649523425a635546c6808ab9525
#
_entry.id   4fbb2649523425a635546c6808ab9525
#
_cell.length_a   1.000
_cell.length_b   1.000
_cell.length_c   1.000
_cell.angle_alpha   90.00
_cell.angle_beta   90.00
_cell.angle_gamma   90.00
#
_symmetry.space_group_name_H-M   'P 1'
#
loop_
_entity.id
_entity.type
_entity.pdbx_description
1 polymer ?
#
loop_
_entity_poly.entity_id
_entity_poly.type
_entity_poly.pdbx_seq_one_letter_code
_entity_poly.pdbx_strand_id
1 'polypeptide(L)'
;FSLLFRDMPVSELMLSLISLAVASVPEGLPTIVAVSLSINIIKMSKQNALVKKMVACETIGCINVICSDKTGTLTENRMTVTDIYSSGTIIKPGALQNQELINNFCINSTADINIEEGGKTFIGNPTECALLYAAYEGGSDYKEVREELEVLHSFPFSSETKKMTTVTETEGRAVAYSKGS
;
A
#
# COMPACT_ATOMS: atom_id res chain seq x y z
N PHE A 1 -11.20 43.78 50.23
CA PHE A 1 -12.21 42.90 49.66
C PHE A 1 -13.44 42.77 50.60
N SER A 2 -13.32 42.57 51.89
CA SER A 2 -14.43 42.43 52.82
C SER A 2 -15.33 43.67 53.03
N LEU A 3 -14.84 44.88 52.72
CA LEU A 3 -15.58 46.14 52.85
C LEU A 3 -16.54 46.41 51.69
N LEU A 4 -16.34 45.82 50.54
CA LEU A 4 -17.18 46.01 49.31
C LEU A 4 -18.47 45.18 49.38
N PHE A 5 -18.56 44.10 50.18
CA PHE A 5 -19.64 43.15 50.21
C PHE A 5 -20.50 43.22 51.49
N ARG A 6 -20.25 44.19 52.36
CA ARG A 6 -20.83 44.24 53.72
C ARG A 6 -22.35 44.55 53.73
N ASP A 7 -22.86 45.20 52.71
CA ASP A 7 -24.26 45.65 52.64
C ASP A 7 -25.04 45.05 51.42
N MET A 8 -24.45 44.02 50.75
CA MET A 8 -25.13 43.39 49.62
C MET A 8 -26.06 42.26 50.08
N PRO A 9 -27.29 42.16 49.53
CA PRO A 9 -28.17 41.01 49.80
C PRO A 9 -27.50 39.71 49.33
N VAL A 10 -27.71 38.61 50.07
CA VAL A 10 -27.10 37.31 49.79
C VAL A 10 -27.32 36.84 48.36
N SER A 11 -28.45 37.18 47.76
CA SER A 11 -28.75 36.87 46.34
C SER A 11 -27.82 37.56 45.34
N GLU A 12 -27.47 38.83 45.57
CA GLU A 12 -26.54 39.55 44.71
C GLU A 12 -25.10 39.06 44.89
N LEU A 13 -24.73 38.71 46.11
CA LEU A 13 -23.44 38.10 46.38
C LEU A 13 -23.29 36.75 45.68
N MET A 14 -24.29 35.90 45.72
CA MET A 14 -24.32 34.62 44.98
C MET A 14 -24.24 34.81 43.48
N LEU A 15 -24.99 35.76 42.93
CA LEU A 15 -24.96 36.08 41.50
C LEU A 15 -23.61 36.55 41.07
N SER A 16 -22.95 37.41 41.84
CA SER A 16 -21.61 37.88 41.58
C SER A 16 -20.55 36.78 41.64
N LEU A 17 -20.65 35.86 42.63
CA LEU A 17 -19.76 34.71 42.71
C LEU A 17 -19.93 33.73 41.56
N ILE A 18 -21.17 33.44 41.14
CA ILE A 18 -21.45 32.60 39.98
C ILE A 18 -20.91 33.25 38.72
N SER A 19 -21.16 34.54 38.53
CA SER A 19 -20.65 35.28 37.36
C SER A 19 -19.12 35.28 37.29
N LEU A 20 -18.45 35.45 38.44
CA LEU A 20 -16.99 35.39 38.55
C LEU A 20 -16.46 33.98 38.25
N ALA A 21 -17.15 32.94 38.74
CA ALA A 21 -16.79 31.56 38.49
C ALA A 21 -16.92 31.20 37.00
N VAL A 22 -18.00 31.61 36.32
CA VAL A 22 -18.19 31.43 34.88
C VAL A 22 -17.14 32.22 34.08
N ALA A 23 -16.89 33.48 34.42
CA ALA A 23 -15.91 34.31 33.77
C ALA A 23 -14.44 33.78 33.90
N SER A 24 -14.18 32.94 34.93
CA SER A 24 -12.87 32.31 35.08
C SER A 24 -12.62 31.10 34.14
N VAL A 25 -13.67 30.60 33.53
CA VAL A 25 -13.55 29.51 32.54
C VAL A 25 -13.21 30.10 31.17
N PRO A 26 -12.07 29.76 30.59
CA PRO A 26 -11.70 30.26 29.26
C PRO A 26 -12.55 29.63 28.17
N GLU A 27 -13.73 30.20 27.89
CA GLU A 27 -14.72 29.67 26.91
C GLU A 27 -14.13 29.56 25.47
N GLY A 28 -13.10 30.36 25.16
CA GLY A 28 -12.43 30.30 23.87
C GLY A 28 -11.50 29.11 23.66
N LEU A 29 -11.10 28.42 24.74
CA LEU A 29 -10.10 27.35 24.65
C LEU A 29 -10.53 26.16 23.75
N PRO A 30 -11.74 25.62 23.88
CA PRO A 30 -12.20 24.54 22.98
C PRO A 30 -12.22 24.97 21.51
N THR A 31 -12.60 26.19 21.22
CA THR A 31 -12.64 26.76 19.87
C THR A 31 -11.24 26.90 19.27
N ILE A 32 -10.27 27.40 20.05
CA ILE A 32 -8.89 27.53 19.60
C ILE A 32 -8.28 26.16 19.31
N VAL A 33 -8.53 25.17 20.18
CA VAL A 33 -8.07 23.79 19.97
C VAL A 33 -8.67 23.19 18.69
N ALA A 34 -9.98 23.32 18.50
CA ALA A 34 -10.68 22.82 17.32
C ALA A 34 -10.15 23.44 16.02
N VAL A 35 -9.93 24.76 15.99
CA VAL A 35 -9.36 25.47 14.83
C VAL A 35 -7.92 25.00 14.58
N SER A 36 -7.10 24.91 15.61
CA SER A 36 -5.71 24.43 15.49
C SER A 36 -5.63 23.02 14.92
N LEU A 37 -6.44 22.09 15.43
CA LEU A 37 -6.50 20.71 14.93
C LEU A 37 -6.99 20.68 13.47
N SER A 38 -7.99 21.49 13.11
CA SER A 38 -8.50 21.59 11.74
C SER A 38 -7.42 22.04 10.75
N ILE A 39 -6.62 23.04 11.12
CA ILE A 39 -5.49 23.51 10.30
C ILE A 39 -4.45 22.40 10.12
N ASN A 40 -4.15 21.64 11.17
CA ASN A 40 -3.21 20.52 11.10
C ASN A 40 -3.73 19.39 10.20
N ILE A 41 -5.02 19.05 10.27
CA ILE A 41 -5.65 18.07 9.37
C ILE A 41 -5.52 18.49 7.91
N ILE A 42 -5.76 19.78 7.59
CA ILE A 42 -5.59 20.31 6.25
C ILE A 42 -4.15 20.18 5.77
N LYS A 43 -3.17 20.47 6.64
CA LYS A 43 -1.75 20.31 6.30
C LYS A 43 -1.39 18.84 6.05
N MET A 44 -1.87 17.91 6.88
CA MET A 44 -1.65 16.48 6.71
C MET A 44 -2.27 15.96 5.42
N SER A 45 -3.51 16.39 5.10
CA SER A 45 -4.20 16.03 3.86
C SER A 45 -3.40 16.46 2.61
N LYS A 46 -2.77 17.62 2.63
CA LYS A 46 -1.90 18.09 1.53
C LYS A 46 -0.65 17.23 1.35
N GLN A 47 -0.28 16.45 2.34
CA GLN A 47 0.82 15.49 2.31
C GLN A 47 0.33 14.03 2.15
N ASN A 48 -0.88 13.84 1.59
CA ASN A 48 -1.51 12.55 1.36
C ASN A 48 -1.80 11.74 2.64
N ALA A 49 -1.82 12.37 3.81
CA ALA A 49 -2.17 11.74 5.08
C ALA A 49 -3.63 12.05 5.43
N LEU A 50 -4.52 11.07 5.23
CA LEU A 50 -5.96 11.24 5.50
C LEU A 50 -6.28 10.97 6.96
N VAL A 51 -6.72 12.01 7.68
CA VAL A 51 -7.16 11.91 9.06
C VAL A 51 -8.67 11.73 9.12
N LYS A 52 -9.14 10.60 9.65
CA LYS A 52 -10.57 10.28 9.79
C LYS A 52 -11.21 10.79 11.08
N LYS A 53 -10.41 11.04 12.12
CA LYS A 53 -10.88 11.51 13.41
C LYS A 53 -9.97 12.64 13.90
N MET A 54 -10.54 13.77 14.30
CA MET A 54 -9.81 14.95 14.75
C MET A 54 -8.88 14.66 15.94
N VAL A 55 -9.35 13.87 16.92
CA VAL A 55 -8.57 13.47 18.09
C VAL A 55 -7.31 12.67 17.72
N ALA A 56 -7.30 11.99 16.58
CA ALA A 56 -6.13 11.23 16.11
C ALA A 56 -4.92 12.14 15.83
N CYS A 57 -5.12 13.41 15.45
CA CYS A 57 -4.03 14.37 15.26
C CYS A 57 -3.26 14.62 16.55
N GLU A 58 -3.97 14.75 17.66
CA GLU A 58 -3.36 14.95 18.99
C GLU A 58 -2.62 13.70 19.44
N THR A 59 -3.28 12.53 19.30
CA THR A 59 -2.69 11.24 19.67
C THR A 59 -1.41 10.96 18.90
N ILE A 60 -1.38 11.23 17.59
CA ILE A 60 -0.18 11.03 16.74
C ILE A 60 0.99 11.91 17.22
N GLY A 61 0.70 13.12 17.72
CA GLY A 61 1.73 14.02 18.26
C GLY A 61 2.40 13.51 19.56
N CYS A 62 1.79 12.56 20.25
CA CYS A 62 2.25 12.06 21.55
C CYS A 62 2.81 10.63 21.51
N ILE A 63 2.92 10.02 20.33
CA ILE A 63 3.42 8.64 20.20
C ILE A 63 4.93 8.57 20.40
N ASN A 64 5.37 7.49 21.06
CA ASN A 64 6.79 7.18 21.28
C ASN A 64 7.24 5.99 20.43
N VAL A 65 6.32 5.20 19.91
CA VAL A 65 6.59 3.99 19.14
C VAL A 65 5.76 3.98 17.88
N ILE A 66 6.38 3.69 16.75
CA ILE A 66 5.73 3.51 15.46
C ILE A 66 5.95 2.08 15.02
N CYS A 67 4.86 1.31 14.88
CA CYS A 67 4.88 -0.02 14.29
C CYS A 67 4.41 0.09 12.84
N SER A 68 5.24 -0.31 11.89
CA SER A 68 4.92 -0.26 10.47
C SER A 68 5.04 -1.65 9.86
N ASP A 69 4.07 -2.02 9.03
CA ASP A 69 4.23 -3.17 8.14
C ASP A 69 5.22 -2.81 7.02
N LYS A 70 5.91 -3.82 6.49
CA LYS A 70 6.90 -3.62 5.43
C LYS A 70 6.22 -3.39 4.08
N THR A 71 5.32 -4.28 3.70
CA THR A 71 4.80 -4.38 2.34
C THR A 71 3.71 -3.34 2.08
N GLY A 72 3.91 -2.47 1.08
CA GLY A 72 2.95 -1.42 0.72
C GLY A 72 2.95 -0.20 1.65
N THR A 73 3.84 -0.19 2.67
CA THR A 73 4.03 0.95 3.58
C THR A 73 5.46 1.47 3.49
N LEU A 74 6.45 0.63 3.75
CA LEU A 74 7.87 0.96 3.59
C LEU A 74 8.38 0.64 2.18
N THR A 75 7.64 -0.16 1.44
CA THR A 75 7.92 -0.54 0.06
C THR A 75 6.73 -0.19 -0.83
N GLU A 76 6.96 -0.03 -2.11
CA GLU A 76 5.93 0.31 -3.11
C GLU A 76 4.97 -0.86 -3.45
N ASN A 77 5.08 -2.00 -2.76
CA ASN A 77 4.37 -3.24 -3.11
C ASN A 77 4.58 -3.65 -4.59
N ARG A 78 5.72 -3.31 -5.12
CA ARG A 78 6.13 -3.62 -6.49
C ARG A 78 7.42 -4.41 -6.45
N MET A 79 7.43 -5.55 -7.11
CA MET A 79 8.62 -6.38 -7.27
C MET A 79 9.27 -6.13 -8.63
N THR A 80 10.57 -6.29 -8.70
CA THR A 80 11.35 -6.20 -9.93
C THR A 80 12.40 -7.31 -9.91
N VAL A 81 12.53 -8.04 -10.99
CA VAL A 81 13.60 -9.02 -11.18
C VAL A 81 14.90 -8.25 -11.41
N THR A 82 15.88 -8.46 -10.56
CA THR A 82 17.20 -7.81 -10.67
C THR A 82 18.20 -8.70 -11.40
N ASP A 83 18.13 -9.99 -11.14
CA ASP A 83 19.05 -10.99 -11.70
C ASP A 83 18.31 -12.31 -11.89
N ILE A 84 18.71 -13.04 -12.93
CA ILE A 84 18.20 -14.38 -13.25
C ILE A 84 19.37 -15.35 -13.26
N TYR A 85 19.29 -16.40 -12.45
CA TYR A 85 20.25 -17.50 -12.50
C TYR A 85 19.71 -18.60 -13.41
N SER A 86 20.40 -18.87 -14.49
CA SER A 86 20.04 -19.93 -15.44
C SER A 86 21.30 -20.64 -15.96
N SER A 87 21.27 -21.96 -15.99
CA SER A 87 22.33 -22.80 -16.54
C SER A 87 23.73 -22.48 -16.02
N GLY A 88 23.85 -22.19 -14.72
CA GLY A 88 25.13 -21.89 -14.08
C GLY A 88 25.60 -20.43 -14.21
N THR A 89 24.85 -19.57 -14.85
CA THR A 89 25.22 -18.17 -15.11
C THR A 89 24.16 -17.20 -14.57
N ILE A 90 24.61 -16.06 -14.08
CA ILE A 90 23.74 -14.96 -13.68
C ILE A 90 23.61 -13.99 -14.85
N ILE A 91 22.39 -13.71 -15.27
CA ILE A 91 22.06 -12.78 -16.37
C ILE A 91 21.10 -11.70 -15.89
N LYS A 92 21.09 -10.55 -16.56
CA LYS A 92 20.09 -9.50 -16.36
C LYS A 92 18.82 -9.80 -17.15
N PRO A 93 17.64 -9.30 -16.72
CA PRO A 93 16.38 -9.55 -17.42
C PRO A 93 16.43 -9.21 -18.92
N GLY A 94 17.05 -8.09 -19.30
CA GLY A 94 17.22 -7.70 -20.71
C GLY A 94 18.12 -8.62 -21.54
N ALA A 95 18.82 -9.57 -20.92
CA ALA A 95 19.63 -10.60 -21.60
C ALA A 95 18.97 -11.99 -21.55
N LEU A 96 17.71 -12.09 -21.15
CA LEU A 96 16.97 -13.35 -21.06
C LEU A 96 16.67 -13.88 -22.49
N GLN A 97 17.27 -15.01 -22.84
CA GLN A 97 17.08 -15.67 -24.15
C GLN A 97 16.58 -17.12 -23.99
N ASN A 98 16.48 -17.62 -22.77
CA ASN A 98 16.02 -18.97 -22.50
C ASN A 98 14.50 -19.05 -22.71
N GLN A 99 14.08 -19.67 -23.82
CA GLN A 99 12.67 -19.76 -24.21
C GLN A 99 11.81 -20.53 -23.19
N GLU A 100 12.36 -21.55 -22.53
CA GLU A 100 11.61 -22.30 -21.52
C GLU A 100 11.30 -21.45 -20.28
N LEU A 101 12.25 -20.59 -19.87
CA LEU A 101 12.02 -19.63 -18.79
C LEU A 101 11.01 -18.54 -19.19
N ILE A 102 11.12 -18.01 -20.41
CA ILE A 102 10.17 -17.03 -20.96
C ILE A 102 8.77 -17.64 -20.98
N ASN A 103 8.62 -18.84 -21.50
CA ASN A 103 7.35 -19.54 -21.53
C ASN A 103 6.78 -19.73 -20.11
N ASN A 104 7.61 -20.17 -19.16
CA ASN A 104 7.19 -20.34 -17.78
C ASN A 104 6.72 -19.01 -17.16
N PHE A 105 7.46 -17.91 -17.39
CA PHE A 105 7.07 -16.59 -16.87
C PHE A 105 5.74 -16.10 -17.44
N CYS A 106 5.51 -16.32 -18.74
CA CYS A 106 4.34 -15.84 -19.46
C CYS A 106 3.09 -16.70 -19.19
N ILE A 107 3.20 -18.02 -19.29
CA ILE A 107 2.03 -18.93 -19.23
C ILE A 107 1.64 -19.25 -17.79
N ASN A 108 2.63 -19.46 -16.93
CA ASN A 108 2.39 -19.83 -15.54
C ASN A 108 2.14 -18.58 -14.67
N SER A 109 1.25 -17.71 -15.13
CA SER A 109 0.92 -16.44 -14.49
C SER A 109 -0.53 -16.04 -14.79
N THR A 110 -1.21 -15.53 -13.76
CA THR A 110 -2.56 -14.93 -13.87
C THR A 110 -2.51 -13.41 -13.93
N ALA A 111 -1.32 -12.83 -13.83
CA ALA A 111 -1.12 -11.39 -13.90
C ALA A 111 -1.22 -10.86 -15.33
N ASP A 112 -1.42 -9.56 -15.42
CA ASP A 112 -1.44 -8.81 -16.66
C ASP A 112 -0.58 -7.54 -16.52
N ILE A 113 0.12 -7.17 -17.59
CA ILE A 113 0.92 -5.94 -17.64
C ILE A 113 0.52 -5.13 -18.86
N ASN A 114 0.28 -3.85 -18.69
CA ASN A 114 0.07 -2.93 -19.79
C ASN A 114 1.15 -1.86 -19.78
N ILE A 115 1.88 -1.76 -20.90
CA ILE A 115 3.02 -0.85 -21.07
C ILE A 115 2.66 0.09 -22.21
N GLU A 116 2.30 1.33 -21.86
CA GLU A 116 1.96 2.41 -22.78
C GLU A 116 3.00 3.54 -22.67
N GLU A 117 3.05 4.41 -23.66
CA GLU A 117 3.96 5.57 -23.67
C GLU A 117 3.80 6.51 -22.47
N GLY A 118 2.66 6.44 -21.75
CA GLY A 118 2.33 7.26 -20.56
C GLY A 118 2.55 6.57 -19.22
N GLY A 119 2.89 5.28 -19.16
CA GLY A 119 3.06 4.57 -17.91
C GLY A 119 2.98 3.05 -18.00
N LYS A 120 3.31 2.41 -16.88
CA LYS A 120 3.28 0.95 -16.74
C LYS A 120 2.20 0.60 -15.71
N THR A 121 1.23 -0.19 -16.12
CA THR A 121 0.17 -0.69 -15.23
C THR A 121 0.37 -2.18 -14.99
N PHE A 122 0.38 -2.57 -13.72
CA PHE A 122 0.55 -3.95 -13.28
C PHE A 122 -0.72 -4.42 -12.59
N ILE A 123 -1.32 -5.50 -13.07
CA ILE A 123 -2.58 -6.07 -12.56
C ILE A 123 -2.31 -7.50 -12.12
N GLY A 124 -2.56 -7.81 -10.85
CA GLY A 124 -2.39 -9.15 -10.30
C GLY A 124 -1.31 -9.24 -9.22
N ASN A 125 -0.75 -10.43 -9.05
CA ASN A 125 0.28 -10.69 -8.04
C ASN A 125 1.59 -9.97 -8.39
N PRO A 126 2.19 -9.18 -7.46
CA PRO A 126 3.43 -8.44 -7.74
C PRO A 126 4.59 -9.30 -8.24
N THR A 127 4.73 -10.53 -7.74
CA THR A 127 5.76 -11.46 -8.21
C THR A 127 5.54 -11.88 -9.66
N GLU A 128 4.29 -12.18 -10.01
CA GLU A 128 3.94 -12.55 -11.39
C GLU A 128 4.14 -11.39 -12.36
N CYS A 129 3.73 -10.19 -11.96
CA CYS A 129 3.98 -8.97 -12.76
C CYS A 129 5.47 -8.74 -12.98
N ALA A 130 6.31 -8.99 -11.96
CA ALA A 130 7.76 -8.85 -12.08
C ALA A 130 8.36 -9.85 -13.09
N LEU A 131 7.88 -11.10 -13.11
CA LEU A 131 8.31 -12.11 -14.07
C LEU A 131 7.88 -11.77 -15.49
N LEU A 132 6.61 -11.35 -15.69
CA LEU A 132 6.14 -10.89 -17.00
C LEU A 132 6.94 -9.68 -17.50
N TYR A 133 7.26 -8.75 -16.61
CA TYR A 133 8.06 -7.59 -16.96
C TYR A 133 9.50 -7.97 -17.34
N ALA A 134 10.08 -8.97 -16.65
CA ALA A 134 11.40 -9.51 -17.01
C ALA A 134 11.40 -10.18 -18.39
N ALA A 135 10.34 -10.90 -18.77
CA ALA A 135 10.18 -11.44 -20.12
C ALA A 135 10.07 -10.33 -21.17
N TYR A 136 9.32 -9.27 -20.88
CA TYR A 136 9.20 -8.10 -21.73
C TYR A 136 10.56 -7.39 -21.95
N GLU A 137 11.34 -7.19 -20.88
CA GLU A 137 12.70 -6.64 -20.98
C GLU A 137 13.64 -7.52 -21.83
N GLY A 138 13.41 -8.83 -21.84
CA GLY A 138 14.08 -9.81 -22.71
C GLY A 138 13.61 -9.77 -24.16
N GLY A 139 12.64 -8.90 -24.49
CA GLY A 139 12.13 -8.73 -25.86
C GLY A 139 10.96 -9.65 -26.23
N SER A 140 10.31 -10.30 -25.26
CA SER A 140 9.18 -11.21 -25.49
C SER A 140 7.85 -10.57 -25.08
N ASP A 141 6.85 -10.59 -25.96
CA ASP A 141 5.49 -10.21 -25.60
C ASP A 141 4.77 -11.43 -24.97
N TYR A 142 4.40 -11.30 -23.71
CA TYR A 142 3.72 -12.36 -22.99
C TYR A 142 2.35 -12.72 -23.58
N LYS A 143 1.69 -11.80 -24.31
CA LYS A 143 0.41 -12.07 -24.97
C LYS A 143 0.62 -13.00 -26.14
N GLU A 144 1.61 -12.71 -26.96
CA GLU A 144 1.98 -13.58 -28.11
C GLU A 144 2.34 -14.99 -27.62
N VAL A 145 3.17 -15.09 -26.56
CA VAL A 145 3.55 -16.39 -25.98
C VAL A 145 2.35 -17.15 -25.43
N ARG A 146 1.35 -16.46 -24.86
CA ARG A 146 0.10 -17.08 -24.38
C ARG A 146 -0.82 -17.54 -25.51
N GLU A 147 -0.78 -16.87 -26.65
CA GLU A 147 -1.55 -17.26 -27.85
C GLU A 147 -0.92 -18.44 -28.59
N GLU A 148 0.41 -18.52 -28.61
CA GLU A 148 1.14 -19.59 -29.27
C GLU A 148 1.07 -20.93 -28.56
N LEU A 149 0.93 -20.94 -27.24
CA LEU A 149 1.00 -22.15 -26.43
C LEU A 149 -0.39 -22.55 -25.90
N GLU A 150 -0.87 -23.69 -26.35
CA GLU A 150 -2.16 -24.24 -25.89
C GLU A 150 -2.04 -24.75 -24.45
N VAL A 151 -2.81 -24.15 -23.55
CA VAL A 151 -2.88 -24.56 -22.15
C VAL A 151 -3.86 -25.71 -21.99
N LEU A 152 -3.37 -26.89 -21.68
CA LEU A 152 -4.17 -28.08 -21.42
C LEU A 152 -4.82 -28.04 -20.02
N HIS A 153 -4.02 -27.66 -19.01
CA HIS A 153 -4.51 -27.59 -17.65
C HIS A 153 -3.67 -26.63 -16.81
N SER A 154 -4.33 -25.95 -15.83
CA SER A 154 -3.65 -25.07 -14.88
C SER A 154 -4.02 -25.45 -13.46
N PHE A 155 -3.00 -25.67 -12.64
CA PHE A 155 -3.08 -25.87 -11.19
C PHE A 155 -2.74 -24.56 -10.52
N PRO A 156 -3.72 -23.81 -9.96
CA PRO A 156 -3.48 -22.50 -9.37
C PRO A 156 -2.57 -22.60 -8.14
N PHE A 157 -2.04 -21.46 -7.73
CA PHE A 157 -1.18 -21.39 -6.53
C PHE A 157 -1.95 -21.86 -5.29
N SER A 158 -1.34 -22.77 -4.54
CA SER A 158 -1.83 -23.24 -3.24
C SER A 158 -0.83 -22.87 -2.14
N SER A 159 -1.36 -22.40 -1.01
CA SER A 159 -0.54 -22.10 0.18
C SER A 159 0.09 -23.33 0.82
N GLU A 160 -0.49 -24.52 0.60
CA GLU A 160 0.04 -25.80 1.09
C GLU A 160 1.25 -26.24 0.28
N THR A 161 1.12 -26.23 -1.04
CA THR A 161 2.18 -26.69 -1.96
C THR A 161 3.17 -25.59 -2.31
N LYS A 162 2.79 -24.32 -2.09
CA LYS A 162 3.55 -23.10 -2.42
C LYS A 162 4.07 -23.08 -3.85
N LYS A 163 3.31 -23.67 -4.76
CA LYS A 163 3.61 -23.72 -6.19
C LYS A 163 2.37 -23.54 -7.04
N MET A 164 2.58 -23.09 -8.26
CA MET A 164 1.62 -23.07 -9.36
C MET A 164 2.22 -23.84 -10.53
N THR A 165 1.40 -24.61 -11.24
CA THR A 165 1.86 -25.39 -12.38
C THR A 165 0.86 -25.25 -13.53
N THR A 166 1.35 -24.97 -14.72
CA THR A 166 0.55 -24.93 -15.95
C THR A 166 1.10 -25.95 -16.94
N VAL A 167 0.22 -26.79 -17.48
CA VAL A 167 0.56 -27.81 -18.46
C VAL A 167 0.12 -27.33 -19.83
N THR A 168 1.03 -27.38 -20.79
CA THR A 168 0.80 -26.98 -22.19
C THR A 168 1.12 -28.14 -23.12
N GLU A 169 0.61 -28.07 -24.34
CA GLU A 169 1.03 -28.92 -25.44
C GLU A 169 2.06 -28.19 -26.30
N THR A 170 3.18 -28.80 -26.52
CA THR A 170 4.25 -28.28 -27.38
C THR A 170 4.78 -29.45 -28.24
N GLU A 171 4.64 -29.35 -29.57
CA GLU A 171 5.09 -30.38 -30.51
C GLU A 171 4.54 -31.80 -30.21
N GLY A 172 3.27 -31.89 -29.79
CA GLY A 172 2.63 -33.17 -29.45
C GLY A 172 3.10 -33.77 -28.12
N ARG A 173 3.77 -32.99 -27.26
CA ARG A 173 4.20 -33.39 -25.93
C ARG A 173 3.61 -32.47 -24.87
N ALA A 174 3.19 -33.08 -23.76
CA ALA A 174 2.77 -32.33 -22.60
C ALA A 174 4.00 -31.82 -21.82
N VAL A 175 4.09 -30.50 -21.69
CA VAL A 175 5.15 -29.82 -20.93
C VAL A 175 4.53 -29.15 -19.71
N ALA A 176 5.11 -29.38 -18.52
CA ALA A 176 4.65 -28.80 -17.28
C ALA A 176 5.60 -27.66 -16.81
N TYR A 177 5.10 -26.47 -16.81
CA TYR A 177 5.80 -25.31 -16.28
C TYR A 177 5.39 -25.08 -14.82
N SER A 178 6.35 -25.09 -13.91
CA SER A 178 6.09 -24.89 -12.48
C SER A 178 6.87 -23.71 -11.93
N LYS A 179 6.22 -22.93 -11.06
CA LYS A 179 6.87 -21.90 -10.25
C LYS A 179 6.50 -22.07 -8.78
N GLY A 180 7.42 -21.77 -7.90
CA GLY A 180 7.23 -21.89 -6.46
C GLY A 180 8.43 -21.36 -5.68
N SER A 181 8.34 -21.48 -4.39
CA SER A 181 9.46 -21.07 -3.52
C SER A 181 10.40 -22.26 -3.24
#